data_a9a78fe9e87405661d185537854e3862
#
_entry.id   a9a78fe9e87405661d185537854e3862
#
_cell.length_a   1.000
_cell.length_b   1.000
_cell.length_c   1.000
_cell.angle_alpha   90.00
_cell.angle_beta   90.00
_cell.angle_gamma   90.00
#
_symmetry.space_group_name_H-M   'P 1'
#
loop_
_entity.id
_entity.type
_entity.pdbx_description
1 polymer ?
#
loop_
_entity_poly.entity_id
_entity_poly.type
_entity_poly.pdbx_seq_one_letter_code
_entity_poly.pdbx_strand_id
1 'polypeptide(L)'
;MLFRSRLNLSGYEVVRAQYFSTLQNPAMTISNGKLRFNTSCLKKFEDVEYVELLLNSVDRCVAIRPCEKGNPNAIHWGRLKEGRWCASTLGCRGLAKTLFDIMEWEEGLKYRFRGQFVEQGNNKLMLFELDEPEMIKIEEIVLPPKEEEAEEKTVKQTIYIFPPEIGRAHV
;
A
#
# COMPACT_ATOMS: atom_id res chain seq x y z
N MET A 1 35.67 6.62 23.24
CA MET A 1 35.74 5.55 24.24
C MET A 1 34.87 5.75 25.44
N LEU A 2 34.67 6.96 25.82
CA LEU A 2 33.83 7.31 26.97
C LEU A 2 32.34 7.11 26.72
N PHE A 3 31.92 6.98 25.48
CA PHE A 3 30.51 6.78 25.22
C PHE A 3 29.97 5.40 25.57
N ARG A 4 30.81 4.39 25.64
CA ARG A 4 30.38 3.01 25.88
C ARG A 4 29.68 2.81 27.21
N SER A 5 30.13 3.53 28.22
CA SER A 5 29.59 3.42 29.57
C SER A 5 28.38 4.31 29.83
N ARG A 6 27.98 5.13 28.84
CA ARG A 6 26.92 6.13 29.00
C ARG A 6 25.78 6.02 28.01
N LEU A 7 25.71 4.91 27.29
CA LEU A 7 24.57 4.67 26.39
C LEU A 7 23.31 4.45 27.20
N ASN A 8 22.39 5.38 27.08
CA ASN A 8 21.08 5.30 27.72
C ASN A 8 20.02 4.99 26.69
N LEU A 9 19.38 3.83 26.83
CA LEU A 9 18.35 3.35 25.91
C LEU A 9 16.92 3.68 26.35
N SER A 10 16.74 4.43 27.41
CA SER A 10 15.41 4.70 27.97
C SER A 10 14.46 5.45 27.04
N GLY A 11 15.00 6.23 26.08
CA GLY A 11 14.20 6.95 25.10
C GLY A 11 13.95 6.18 23.79
N TYR A 12 14.45 4.96 23.69
CA TYR A 12 14.35 4.15 22.47
C TYR A 12 13.28 3.07 22.59
N GLU A 13 12.55 2.88 21.51
CA GLU A 13 11.58 1.81 21.40
C GLU A 13 12.03 0.81 20.34
N VAL A 14 11.76 -0.47 20.57
CA VAL A 14 12.06 -1.51 19.60
C VAL A 14 11.02 -1.48 18.49
N VAL A 15 11.49 -1.28 17.25
CA VAL A 15 10.61 -1.33 16.08
C VAL A 15 10.30 -2.80 15.76
N ARG A 16 9.01 -3.12 15.68
CA ARG A 16 8.56 -4.49 15.43
C ARG A 16 8.95 -4.94 14.01
N ALA A 17 9.43 -6.16 13.90
CA ALA A 17 9.85 -6.75 12.62
C ALA A 17 8.73 -6.75 11.56
N GLN A 18 7.49 -6.84 11.98
CA GLN A 18 6.33 -6.81 11.10
C GLN A 18 6.20 -5.53 10.27
N TYR A 19 6.70 -4.41 10.77
CA TYR A 19 6.70 -3.15 10.01
C TYR A 19 7.67 -3.20 8.82
N PHE A 20 8.75 -3.93 8.95
CA PHE A 20 9.69 -4.12 7.85
C PHE A 20 9.17 -5.12 6.82
N SER A 21 8.54 -6.19 7.28
CA SER A 21 8.01 -7.23 6.38
C SER A 21 6.86 -6.72 5.51
N THR A 22 6.01 -5.82 6.01
CA THR A 22 4.89 -5.26 5.23
C THR A 22 5.35 -4.45 4.03
N LEU A 23 6.52 -3.83 4.10
CA LEU A 23 7.09 -3.07 2.98
C LEU A 23 7.58 -3.97 1.84
N GLN A 24 7.87 -5.24 2.13
CA GLN A 24 8.39 -6.19 1.16
C GLN A 24 7.31 -7.09 0.55
N ASN A 25 6.13 -7.12 1.12
CA ASN A 25 5.03 -7.95 0.62
C ASN A 25 4.28 -7.26 -0.52
N PRO A 26 3.77 -8.03 -1.49
CA PRO A 26 2.87 -7.49 -2.49
C PRO A 26 1.69 -6.78 -1.83
N ALA A 27 1.40 -5.58 -2.30
CA ALA A 27 0.30 -4.78 -1.75
C ALA A 27 -0.32 -3.86 -2.78
N MET A 28 -1.62 -3.65 -2.62
CA MET A 28 -2.42 -2.68 -3.36
C MET A 28 -2.84 -1.58 -2.40
N THR A 29 -2.70 -0.33 -2.82
CA THR A 29 -3.14 0.83 -2.03
C THR A 29 -4.15 1.64 -2.82
N ILE A 30 -5.26 2.00 -2.19
CA ILE A 30 -6.31 2.81 -2.79
C ILE A 30 -6.65 4.01 -1.91
N SER A 31 -6.73 5.18 -2.53
CA SER A 31 -7.09 6.43 -1.84
C SER A 31 -7.48 7.52 -2.84
N ASN A 32 -8.49 8.30 -2.51
CA ASN A 32 -8.87 9.51 -3.27
C ASN A 32 -8.88 9.34 -4.80
N GLY A 33 -9.45 8.25 -5.28
CA GLY A 33 -9.53 7.97 -6.71
C GLY A 33 -8.22 7.54 -7.35
N LYS A 34 -7.23 7.15 -6.57
CA LYS A 34 -5.94 6.63 -7.04
C LYS A 34 -5.71 5.21 -6.54
N LEU A 35 -5.14 4.40 -7.40
CA LEU A 35 -4.79 3.01 -7.12
C LEU A 35 -3.31 2.80 -7.45
N ARG A 36 -2.62 2.08 -6.58
CA ARG A 36 -1.23 1.75 -6.79
C ARG A 36 -0.91 0.35 -6.30
N PHE A 37 -0.19 -0.40 -7.11
CA PHE A 37 0.42 -1.66 -6.73
C PHE A 37 1.90 -1.41 -6.43
N ASN A 38 2.45 -2.03 -5.41
CA ASN A 38 3.87 -1.86 -5.11
C ASN A 38 4.75 -2.69 -6.05
N THR A 39 6.05 -2.43 -6.03
CA THR A 39 7.00 -3.14 -6.89
C THR A 39 7.07 -4.64 -6.59
N SER A 40 6.74 -5.05 -5.38
CA SER A 40 6.67 -6.47 -5.03
C SER A 40 5.58 -7.20 -5.80
N CYS A 41 4.45 -6.54 -6.11
CA CYS A 41 3.44 -7.09 -7.01
C CYS A 41 3.99 -7.32 -8.41
N LEU A 42 4.64 -6.29 -8.96
CA LEU A 42 5.17 -6.36 -10.33
C LEU A 42 6.22 -7.46 -10.47
N LYS A 43 7.09 -7.58 -9.49
CA LYS A 43 8.14 -8.61 -9.50
C LYS A 43 7.59 -10.04 -9.48
N LYS A 44 6.44 -10.27 -8.87
CA LYS A 44 5.82 -11.59 -8.84
C LYS A 44 5.34 -12.06 -10.21
N PHE A 45 4.92 -11.15 -11.05
CA PHE A 45 4.48 -11.47 -12.42
C PHE A 45 5.62 -11.48 -13.45
N GLU A 46 6.82 -11.13 -13.03
CA GLU A 46 8.01 -11.03 -13.89
C GLU A 46 7.83 -9.94 -14.97
N ASP A 47 7.78 -10.29 -16.23
CA ASP A 47 7.80 -9.34 -17.35
C ASP A 47 6.41 -8.80 -17.76
N VAL A 48 5.51 -8.61 -16.82
CA VAL A 48 4.14 -8.16 -17.08
C VAL A 48 3.98 -6.67 -16.84
N GLU A 49 3.74 -5.89 -17.87
CA GLU A 49 3.46 -4.46 -17.78
C GLU A 49 1.96 -4.12 -17.78
N TYR A 50 1.14 -5.02 -18.31
CA TYR A 50 -0.30 -4.82 -18.44
C TYR A 50 -1.07 -5.91 -17.71
N VAL A 51 -2.04 -5.48 -16.95
CA VAL A 51 -2.93 -6.38 -16.19
C VAL A 51 -4.37 -5.93 -16.38
N GLU A 52 -5.30 -6.84 -16.20
CA GLU A 52 -6.71 -6.50 -16.03
C GLU A 52 -7.14 -6.76 -14.60
N LEU A 53 -8.04 -5.93 -14.11
CA LEU A 53 -8.54 -5.99 -12.76
C LEU A 53 -9.92 -6.64 -12.76
N LEU A 54 -10.11 -7.60 -11.86
CA LEU A 54 -11.37 -8.29 -11.65
C LEU A 54 -11.90 -7.94 -10.26
N LEU A 55 -13.19 -7.67 -10.19
CA LEU A 55 -13.86 -7.38 -8.93
C LEU A 55 -14.92 -8.44 -8.65
N ASN A 56 -14.82 -9.08 -7.49
CA ASN A 56 -15.87 -9.93 -6.94
C ASN A 56 -16.52 -9.18 -5.77
N SER A 57 -17.67 -8.58 -6.02
CA SER A 57 -18.38 -7.79 -5.01
C SER A 57 -19.05 -8.65 -3.92
N VAL A 58 -19.35 -9.91 -4.24
CA VAL A 58 -19.95 -10.84 -3.28
C VAL A 58 -18.93 -11.31 -2.26
N ASP A 59 -17.78 -11.76 -2.74
CA ASP A 59 -16.68 -12.23 -1.90
C ASP A 59 -15.77 -11.09 -1.42
N ARG A 60 -16.03 -9.85 -1.87
CA ARG A 60 -15.27 -8.66 -1.52
C ARG A 60 -13.77 -8.83 -1.77
N CYS A 61 -13.47 -9.19 -3.00
CA CYS A 61 -12.12 -9.50 -3.42
C CYS A 61 -11.80 -8.81 -4.75
N VAL A 62 -10.60 -8.29 -4.87
CA VAL A 62 -10.04 -7.77 -6.11
C VAL A 62 -8.96 -8.73 -6.57
N ALA A 63 -8.96 -9.04 -7.85
CA ALA A 63 -7.91 -9.83 -8.45
C ALA A 63 -7.30 -9.08 -9.62
N ILE A 64 -6.02 -9.31 -9.85
CA ILE A 64 -5.35 -8.86 -11.07
C ILE A 64 -4.74 -10.05 -11.78
N ARG A 65 -4.77 -10.00 -13.11
CA ARG A 65 -4.15 -11.02 -13.95
C ARG A 65 -3.45 -10.39 -15.15
N PRO A 66 -2.40 -11.03 -15.68
CA PRO A 66 -1.73 -10.52 -16.87
C PRO A 66 -2.68 -10.44 -18.06
N CYS A 67 -2.50 -9.42 -18.87
CA CYS A 67 -3.17 -9.29 -20.16
C CYS A 67 -2.25 -8.63 -21.18
N GLU A 68 -2.69 -8.63 -22.43
CA GLU A 68 -1.96 -7.97 -23.50
C GLU A 68 -2.29 -6.47 -23.55
N LYS A 69 -1.37 -5.70 -24.09
CA LYS A 69 -1.52 -4.25 -24.27
C LYS A 69 -2.76 -3.90 -25.08
N GLY A 70 -3.14 -4.72 -26.06
CA GLY A 70 -4.31 -4.49 -26.90
C GLY A 70 -5.65 -4.80 -26.25
N ASN A 71 -5.68 -5.37 -25.05
CA ASN A 71 -6.91 -5.64 -24.31
C ASN A 71 -7.58 -4.31 -23.93
N PRO A 72 -8.88 -4.13 -24.26
CA PRO A 72 -9.59 -2.87 -23.92
C PRO A 72 -9.67 -2.58 -22.42
N ASN A 73 -9.52 -3.61 -21.58
CA ASN A 73 -9.52 -3.48 -20.13
C ASN A 73 -8.11 -3.46 -19.53
N ALA A 74 -7.08 -3.36 -20.36
CA ALA A 74 -5.70 -3.34 -19.90
C ALA A 74 -5.38 -2.12 -19.08
N ILE A 75 -4.70 -2.36 -17.96
CA ILE A 75 -4.18 -1.34 -17.08
C ILE A 75 -2.66 -1.39 -17.15
N HIS A 76 -2.01 -0.27 -17.44
CA HIS A 76 -0.56 -0.16 -17.40
C HIS A 76 -0.12 0.09 -15.95
N TRP A 77 0.11 -0.95 -15.20
CA TRP A 77 0.36 -0.88 -13.77
C TRP A 77 1.80 -0.61 -13.36
N GLY A 78 2.71 -0.76 -14.28
CA GLY A 78 4.11 -0.49 -14.08
C GLY A 78 4.92 -0.72 -15.33
N ARG A 79 6.17 -0.37 -15.28
CA ARG A 79 7.10 -0.53 -16.40
C ARG A 79 8.50 -0.89 -15.89
N LEU A 80 9.21 -1.61 -16.71
CA LEU A 80 10.62 -1.91 -16.48
C LEU A 80 11.45 -0.74 -17.03
N LYS A 81 12.23 -0.10 -16.19
CA LYS A 81 13.09 1.02 -16.55
C LYS A 81 14.49 0.74 -16.03
N GLU A 82 15.45 0.61 -16.95
CA GLU A 82 16.85 0.33 -16.59
C GLU A 82 17.02 -0.89 -15.67
N GLY A 83 16.28 -1.97 -15.95
CA GLY A 83 16.30 -3.19 -15.14
C GLY A 83 15.55 -3.12 -13.82
N ARG A 84 14.86 -2.01 -13.54
CA ARG A 84 14.09 -1.83 -12.32
C ARG A 84 12.61 -1.62 -12.62
N TRP A 85 11.77 -2.29 -11.85
CA TRP A 85 10.34 -2.09 -11.90
C TRP A 85 9.93 -0.78 -11.25
N CYS A 86 9.16 0.02 -11.98
CA CYS A 86 8.57 1.27 -11.49
C CYS A 86 7.05 1.12 -11.49
N ALA A 87 6.45 1.17 -10.32
CA ALA A 87 5.01 1.11 -10.17
C ALA A 87 4.35 2.42 -10.63
N SER A 88 3.25 2.30 -11.35
CA SER A 88 2.46 3.45 -11.79
C SER A 88 1.36 3.76 -10.78
N THR A 89 1.07 5.04 -10.59
CA THR A 89 -0.13 5.46 -9.87
C THR A 89 -1.27 5.61 -10.87
N LEU A 90 -2.36 4.89 -10.64
CA LEU A 90 -3.47 4.79 -11.58
C LEU A 90 -4.64 5.66 -11.09
N GLY A 91 -5.19 6.50 -11.97
CA GLY A 91 -6.44 7.20 -11.70
C GLY A 91 -7.62 6.22 -11.82
N CYS A 92 -8.44 6.10 -10.77
CA CYS A 92 -9.52 5.14 -10.74
C CYS A 92 -10.76 5.68 -10.00
N ARG A 93 -11.17 6.90 -10.27
CA ARG A 93 -12.27 7.55 -9.55
C ARG A 93 -13.55 6.72 -9.48
N GLY A 94 -13.97 6.13 -10.59
CA GLY A 94 -15.16 5.28 -10.63
C GLY A 94 -15.03 4.03 -9.78
N LEU A 95 -13.93 3.31 -9.92
CA LEU A 95 -13.65 2.12 -9.12
C LEU A 95 -13.52 2.47 -7.63
N ALA A 96 -12.80 3.52 -7.31
CA ALA A 96 -12.62 3.96 -5.94
C ALA A 96 -13.96 4.29 -5.28
N LYS A 97 -14.80 5.05 -5.97
CA LYS A 97 -16.15 5.36 -5.46
C LYS A 97 -16.96 4.10 -5.20
N THR A 98 -16.97 3.17 -6.15
CA THR A 98 -17.67 1.91 -6.02
C THR A 98 -17.19 1.11 -4.81
N LEU A 99 -15.87 0.98 -4.65
CA LEU A 99 -15.29 0.22 -3.53
C LEU A 99 -15.55 0.90 -2.19
N PHE A 100 -15.40 2.22 -2.11
CA PHE A 100 -15.67 2.96 -0.88
C PHE A 100 -17.13 2.83 -0.46
N ASP A 101 -18.06 2.85 -1.42
CA ASP A 101 -19.49 2.67 -1.15
C ASP A 101 -19.83 1.23 -0.70
N ILE A 102 -19.31 0.22 -1.40
CA ILE A 102 -19.54 -1.21 -1.07
C ILE A 102 -18.96 -1.57 0.29
N MET A 103 -17.76 -1.10 0.57
CA MET A 103 -17.02 -1.46 1.77
C MET A 103 -17.28 -0.51 2.94
N GLU A 104 -18.05 0.56 2.70
CA GLU A 104 -18.29 1.61 3.70
C GLU A 104 -16.98 2.19 4.24
N TRP A 105 -16.02 2.39 3.36
CA TRP A 105 -14.74 2.97 3.72
C TRP A 105 -14.85 4.47 3.95
N GLU A 106 -14.05 4.95 4.88
CA GLU A 106 -13.99 6.35 5.24
C GLU A 106 -13.18 7.15 4.22
N GLU A 107 -13.77 8.24 3.70
CA GLU A 107 -13.05 9.15 2.81
C GLU A 107 -11.90 9.84 3.57
N GLY A 108 -10.83 10.15 2.85
CA GLY A 108 -9.64 10.75 3.44
C GLY A 108 -8.65 9.76 4.03
N LEU A 109 -9.00 8.48 4.10
CA LEU A 109 -8.08 7.42 4.48
C LEU A 109 -7.52 6.69 3.26
N LYS A 110 -6.34 6.16 3.43
CA LYS A 110 -5.71 5.24 2.51
C LYS A 110 -5.93 3.82 3.00
N TYR A 111 -6.31 2.93 2.10
CA TYR A 111 -6.50 1.53 2.42
C TYR A 111 -5.46 0.71 1.66
N ARG A 112 -4.73 -0.10 2.40
CA ARG A 112 -3.70 -0.98 1.86
C ARG A 112 -4.10 -2.42 2.07
N PHE A 113 -3.96 -3.24 1.03
CA PHE A 113 -4.31 -4.65 1.05
C PHE A 113 -3.10 -5.49 0.68
N ARG A 114 -2.84 -6.52 1.46
CA ARG A 114 -1.79 -7.47 1.14
C ARG A 114 -2.25 -8.39 0.00
N GLY A 115 -1.39 -8.58 -0.98
CA GLY A 115 -1.66 -9.45 -2.11
C GLY A 115 -1.24 -10.88 -1.86
N GLN A 116 -2.04 -11.81 -2.34
CA GLN A 116 -1.74 -13.23 -2.36
C GLN A 116 -1.56 -13.68 -3.81
N PHE A 117 -0.36 -14.11 -4.14
CA PHE A 117 -0.05 -14.60 -5.48
C PHE A 117 -0.51 -16.05 -5.62
N VAL A 118 -1.31 -16.31 -6.65
CA VAL A 118 -1.83 -17.63 -6.94
C VAL A 118 -1.40 -18.03 -8.36
N GLU A 119 -0.78 -19.15 -8.48
CA GLU A 119 -0.37 -19.73 -9.76
C GLU A 119 -1.02 -21.11 -9.92
N GLN A 120 -1.79 -21.25 -10.97
CA GLN A 120 -2.49 -22.49 -11.27
C GLN A 120 -2.33 -22.82 -12.75
N GLY A 121 -1.43 -23.75 -13.05
CA GLY A 121 -1.03 -24.04 -14.42
C GLY A 121 -0.36 -22.81 -15.05
N ASN A 122 -0.89 -22.35 -16.19
CA ASN A 122 -0.42 -21.14 -16.85
C ASN A 122 -1.13 -19.86 -16.38
N ASN A 123 -2.07 -19.98 -15.45
CA ASN A 123 -2.82 -18.86 -14.93
C ASN A 123 -2.13 -18.28 -13.70
N LYS A 124 -1.83 -17.00 -13.77
CA LYS A 124 -1.25 -16.24 -12.66
C LYS A 124 -2.25 -15.18 -12.22
N LEU A 125 -2.54 -15.16 -10.95
CA LEU A 125 -3.46 -14.20 -10.33
C LEU A 125 -2.84 -13.64 -9.06
N MET A 126 -3.17 -12.40 -8.76
CA MET A 126 -2.91 -11.84 -7.43
C MET A 126 -4.23 -11.40 -6.84
N LEU A 127 -4.54 -11.89 -5.63
CA LEU A 127 -5.77 -11.65 -4.93
C LEU A 127 -5.56 -10.68 -3.79
N PHE A 128 -6.51 -9.76 -3.62
CA PHE A 128 -6.54 -8.82 -2.51
C PHE A 128 -7.90 -8.91 -1.83
N GLU A 129 -7.90 -9.37 -0.59
CA GLU A 129 -9.12 -9.45 0.22
C GLU A 129 -9.41 -8.08 0.83
N LEU A 130 -10.60 -7.55 0.54
CA LEU A 130 -10.97 -6.19 0.94
C LEU A 130 -11.47 -6.09 2.39
N ASP A 131 -11.72 -7.22 3.03
CA ASP A 131 -12.20 -7.27 4.41
C ASP A 131 -11.08 -7.06 5.46
N GLU A 132 -9.83 -7.14 5.05
CA GLU A 132 -8.68 -7.02 5.94
C GLU A 132 -7.72 -5.91 5.50
N PRO A 133 -8.16 -4.64 5.48
CA PRO A 133 -7.29 -3.55 5.09
C PRO A 133 -6.33 -3.15 6.21
N GLU A 134 -5.15 -2.71 5.81
CA GLU A 134 -4.30 -1.86 6.65
C GLU A 134 -4.70 -0.41 6.36
N MET A 135 -5.26 0.28 7.33
CA MET A 135 -5.63 1.67 7.16
C MET A 135 -4.42 2.58 7.34
N ILE A 136 -4.27 3.53 6.44
CA ILE A 136 -3.19 4.51 6.50
C ILE A 136 -3.81 5.90 6.59
N LYS A 137 -3.53 6.59 7.68
CA LYS A 137 -3.94 7.98 7.86
C LYS A 137 -2.76 8.88 7.53
N ILE A 138 -3.02 9.92 6.76
CA ILE A 138 -2.03 10.96 6.47
C ILE A 138 -2.25 12.10 7.44
N GLU A 139 -1.27 12.38 8.26
CA GLU A 139 -1.30 13.52 9.18
C GLU A 139 -0.29 14.58 8.73
N GLU A 140 -0.69 15.82 8.88
CA GLU A 140 0.21 16.94 8.69
C GLU A 140 0.84 17.31 10.02
N ILE A 141 2.15 17.27 10.06
CA ILE A 141 2.91 17.64 11.26
C ILE A 141 3.48 19.04 11.02
N VAL A 142 3.08 19.97 11.88
CA VAL A 142 3.65 21.31 11.87
C VAL A 142 4.87 21.30 12.77
N LEU A 143 6.03 21.52 12.19
CA LEU A 143 7.27 21.60 12.95
C LEU A 143 7.39 22.98 13.60
N PRO A 144 7.84 23.06 14.86
CA PRO A 144 8.07 24.34 15.50
C PRO A 144 9.15 25.13 14.76
N PRO A 145 9.02 26.47 14.66
CA PRO A 145 10.01 27.27 13.99
C PRO A 145 11.35 27.18 14.73
N LYS A 146 12.42 27.11 13.95
CA LYS A 146 13.76 27.24 14.53
C LYS A 146 13.98 28.68 14.96
N GLU A 147 14.77 28.91 15.98
CA GLU A 147 15.03 30.25 16.52
C GLU A 147 15.51 31.26 15.46
N GLU A 148 16.06 30.77 14.35
CA GLU A 148 16.59 31.62 13.27
C GLU A 148 15.66 31.70 12.04
N GLU A 149 14.59 30.90 11.97
CA GLU A 149 13.67 30.85 10.82
C GLU A 149 12.24 31.03 11.30
N ALA A 150 11.60 32.08 10.82
CA ALA A 150 10.20 32.38 11.16
C ALA A 150 9.17 31.59 10.34
N GLU A 151 9.61 30.66 9.48
CA GLU A 151 8.70 29.89 8.64
C GLU A 151 8.39 28.52 9.23
N GLU A 152 7.09 28.27 9.44
CA GLU A 152 6.60 26.93 9.79
C GLU A 152 6.70 26.00 8.59
N LYS A 153 7.34 24.85 8.82
CA LYS A 153 7.40 23.79 7.79
C LYS A 153 6.41 22.71 8.12
N THR A 154 5.51 22.43 7.18
CA THR A 154 4.56 21.34 7.31
C THR A 154 5.12 20.08 6.67
N VAL A 155 5.19 19.01 7.42
CA VAL A 155 5.62 17.71 6.94
C VAL A 155 4.45 16.73 6.96
N LYS A 156 4.22 16.06 5.84
CA LYS A 156 3.21 15.00 5.76
C LYS A 156 3.83 13.68 6.17
N GLN A 157 3.26 13.07 7.17
CA GLN A 157 3.66 11.75 7.64
C GLN A 157 2.54 10.75 7.45
N THR A 158 2.90 9.56 6.97
CA THR A 158 1.95 8.46 6.82
C THR A 158 1.99 7.58 8.07
N ILE A 159 0.85 7.41 8.71
CA ILE A 159 0.73 6.58 9.91
C ILE A 159 -0.11 5.36 9.55
N TYR A 160 0.40 4.16 9.88
CA TYR A 160 -0.33 2.91 9.69
C TYR A 160 -1.25 2.67 10.87
N ILE A 161 -2.54 2.48 10.57
CA ILE A 161 -3.57 2.18 11.56
C ILE A 161 -4.05 0.75 11.30
N PHE A 162 -3.89 -0.13 12.30
CA PHE A 162 -4.34 -1.51 12.19
C PHE A 162 -5.83 -1.63 12.47
N PRO A 163 -6.53 -2.61 11.85
CA PRO A 163 -7.92 -2.89 12.17
C PRO A 163 -8.11 -3.20 13.67
N PRO A 164 -9.29 -2.88 14.24
CA PRO A 164 -9.54 -3.10 15.67
C PRO A 164 -9.35 -4.55 16.14
N GLU A 165 -9.64 -5.52 15.28
CA GLU A 165 -9.48 -6.94 15.57
C GLU A 165 -8.02 -7.32 15.80
N ILE A 166 -7.10 -6.74 15.04
CA ILE A 166 -5.65 -6.95 15.22
C ILE A 166 -5.19 -6.27 16.51
N GLY A 167 -5.70 -5.07 16.80
CA GLY A 167 -5.38 -4.37 18.02
C GLY A 167 -5.79 -5.12 19.28
N ARG A 168 -6.92 -5.81 19.25
CA ARG A 168 -7.41 -6.62 20.37
C ARG A 168 -6.55 -7.84 20.65
N ALA A 169 -5.95 -8.42 19.64
CA ALA A 169 -5.10 -9.60 19.80
C ALA A 169 -3.82 -9.29 20.61
N HIS A 170 -3.50 -8.04 20.81
CA HIS A 170 -2.31 -7.59 21.53
C HIS A 170 -2.60 -7.12 22.97
N VAL A 171 -3.83 -7.22 23.37
CA VAL A 171 -4.25 -6.81 24.72
C VAL A 171 -3.98 -7.90 25.76
#